data_6d81d0076fd28eaff1b6b5ba5d76f0e4
#
_entry.id   6d81d0076fd28eaff1b6b5ba5d76f0e4
#
_cell.length_a   1.000
_cell.length_b   1.000
_cell.length_c   1.000
_cell.angle_alpha   90.00
_cell.angle_beta   90.00
_cell.angle_gamma   90.00
#
_symmetry.space_group_name_H-M   'P 1'
#
loop_
_entity.id
_entity.type
_entity.pdbx_description
1 polymer ?
#
loop_
_entity_poly.entity_id
_entity_poly.type
_entity_poly.pdbx_seq_one_letter_code
_entity_poly.pdbx_strand_id
1 'polypeptide(L)'
;MGVVSGVTTNPSLAAKEGIGTAANYREAILQITDIIDGPISVEVVSLEAEAMTEEGWGISKWHPNVVVKLPSTTAGLEAMHSLSKDGVKINQTLCFSLNQAILGSQAGSSYVSPFIGRLDDTGHDGMDLIRDIVEVFKIHQIKTEVLAASIRSPLHCVMAAKAGAQIATIPYKILCG
;
A
#
# COMPACT_ATOMS: atom_id res chain seq x y z
N MET A 1 4.79 -2.04 -21.71
CA MET A 1 3.49 -1.48 -22.10
C MET A 1 3.36 0.03 -21.76
N GLY A 2 4.18 0.62 -20.90
CA GLY A 2 4.08 2.06 -20.57
C GLY A 2 2.79 2.50 -19.83
N VAL A 3 2.03 1.54 -19.30
CA VAL A 3 0.76 1.80 -18.60
C VAL A 3 0.85 1.64 -17.08
N VAL A 4 1.99 1.18 -16.59
CA VAL A 4 2.23 0.98 -15.16
C VAL A 4 2.99 2.18 -14.62
N SER A 5 2.42 2.89 -13.65
CA SER A 5 2.99 4.09 -13.04
C SER A 5 3.64 3.84 -11.67
N GLY A 6 3.58 2.63 -11.15
CA GLY A 6 4.17 2.24 -9.87
C GLY A 6 3.97 0.76 -9.59
N VAL A 7 4.58 0.28 -8.52
CA VAL A 7 4.50 -1.15 -8.13
C VAL A 7 4.26 -1.25 -6.63
N THR A 8 3.47 -2.22 -6.21
CA THR A 8 3.41 -2.61 -4.80
C THR A 8 3.91 -4.04 -4.63
N THR A 9 4.69 -4.26 -3.60
CA THR A 9 5.17 -5.57 -3.22
C THR A 9 4.66 -5.96 -1.84
N ASN A 10 4.84 -7.21 -1.48
CA ASN A 10 4.64 -7.70 -0.12
C ASN A 10 5.43 -9.00 0.10
N PRO A 11 5.71 -9.39 1.37
CA PRO A 11 6.50 -10.57 1.68
C PRO A 11 5.97 -11.88 1.07
N SER A 12 4.63 -12.03 1.01
CA SER A 12 4.03 -13.24 0.44
C SER A 12 4.22 -13.36 -1.07
N LEU A 13 4.24 -12.25 -1.81
CA LEU A 13 4.57 -12.25 -3.24
C LEU A 13 6.06 -12.54 -3.44
N ALA A 14 6.93 -11.89 -2.67
CA ALA A 14 8.37 -12.12 -2.73
C ALA A 14 8.72 -13.61 -2.49
N ALA A 15 8.11 -14.21 -1.47
CA ALA A 15 8.31 -15.62 -1.16
C ALA A 15 7.87 -16.58 -2.30
N LYS A 16 6.76 -16.24 -3.00
CA LYS A 16 6.29 -17.03 -4.16
C LYS A 16 7.25 -16.99 -5.35
N GLU A 17 7.97 -15.88 -5.49
CA GLU A 17 9.01 -15.70 -6.53
C GLU A 17 10.39 -16.24 -6.08
N GLY A 18 10.45 -16.95 -4.95
CA GLY A 18 11.70 -17.52 -4.42
C GLY A 18 12.61 -16.49 -3.75
N ILE A 19 12.12 -15.28 -3.49
CA ILE A 19 12.88 -14.22 -2.83
C ILE A 19 12.74 -14.41 -1.31
N GLY A 20 13.65 -15.18 -0.71
CA GLY A 20 13.57 -15.60 0.69
C GLY A 20 14.46 -14.82 1.67
N THR A 21 15.31 -13.90 1.17
CA THR A 21 16.23 -13.12 2.03
C THR A 21 16.04 -11.62 1.82
N ALA A 22 16.37 -10.83 2.84
CA ALA A 22 16.31 -9.36 2.75
C ALA A 22 17.25 -8.81 1.65
N ALA A 23 18.41 -9.43 1.43
CA ALA A 23 19.35 -9.03 0.39
C ALA A 23 18.76 -9.24 -1.00
N ASN A 24 18.18 -10.42 -1.27
CA ASN A 24 17.52 -10.73 -2.55
C ASN A 24 16.29 -9.85 -2.77
N TYR A 25 15.55 -9.51 -1.70
CA TYR A 25 14.40 -8.62 -1.78
C TYR A 25 14.82 -7.20 -2.18
N ARG A 26 15.87 -6.67 -1.55
CA ARG A 26 16.43 -5.36 -1.92
C ARG A 26 16.89 -5.34 -3.38
N GLU A 27 17.61 -6.37 -3.83
CA GLU A 27 18.07 -6.48 -5.21
C GLU A 27 16.89 -6.48 -6.20
N ALA A 28 15.84 -7.26 -5.94
CA ALA A 28 14.64 -7.29 -6.77
C ALA A 28 13.94 -5.92 -6.82
N ILE A 29 13.86 -5.20 -5.69
CA ILE A 29 13.31 -3.84 -5.66
C ILE A 29 14.13 -2.89 -6.53
N LEU A 30 15.47 -2.94 -6.46
CA LEU A 30 16.34 -2.09 -7.27
C LEU A 30 16.18 -2.41 -8.77
N GLN A 31 16.06 -3.69 -9.16
CA GLN A 31 15.76 -4.04 -10.55
C GLN A 31 14.41 -3.49 -11.03
N ILE A 32 13.40 -3.41 -10.14
CA ILE A 32 12.12 -2.79 -10.46
C ILE A 32 12.28 -1.28 -10.68
N THR A 33 13.14 -0.59 -9.88
CA THR A 33 13.39 0.85 -10.06
C THR A 33 14.05 1.19 -11.38
N ASP A 34 14.81 0.28 -11.97
CA ASP A 34 15.41 0.45 -13.31
C ASP A 34 14.37 0.42 -14.44
N ILE A 35 13.19 -0.16 -14.18
CA ILE A 35 12.13 -0.36 -15.19
C ILE A 35 11.00 0.65 -15.00
N ILE A 36 10.66 1.01 -13.76
CA ILE A 36 9.52 1.85 -13.39
C ILE A 36 10.02 3.13 -12.71
N ASP A 37 9.79 4.25 -13.36
CA ASP A 37 10.02 5.57 -12.77
C ASP A 37 8.75 6.04 -12.03
N GLY A 38 8.51 5.46 -10.86
CA GLY A 38 7.34 5.74 -10.04
C GLY A 38 7.42 5.10 -8.66
N PRO A 39 6.42 5.28 -7.79
CA PRO A 39 6.45 4.78 -6.42
C PRO A 39 6.45 3.25 -6.36
N ILE A 40 7.35 2.71 -5.54
CA ILE A 40 7.47 1.27 -5.30
C ILE A 40 7.25 1.00 -3.82
N SER A 41 6.11 0.42 -3.48
CA SER A 41 5.77 0.08 -2.09
C SER A 41 6.47 -1.20 -1.65
N VAL A 42 7.25 -1.09 -0.56
CA VAL A 42 8.04 -2.18 0.04
C VAL A 42 7.57 -2.38 1.47
N GLU A 43 7.04 -3.57 1.76
CA GLU A 43 6.41 -3.88 3.05
C GLU A 43 7.43 -4.40 4.06
N VAL A 44 7.38 -3.83 5.29
CA VAL A 44 8.16 -4.32 6.43
C VAL A 44 7.66 -5.70 6.88
N VAL A 45 8.53 -6.46 7.53
CA VAL A 45 8.20 -7.77 8.11
C VAL A 45 8.18 -7.76 9.63
N SER A 46 8.77 -6.76 10.26
CA SER A 46 8.75 -6.56 11.71
C SER A 46 7.32 -6.35 12.23
N LEU A 47 7.07 -6.69 13.50
CA LEU A 47 5.74 -6.60 14.12
C LEU A 47 5.64 -5.52 15.20
N GLU A 48 6.76 -5.17 15.84
CA GLU A 48 6.83 -4.16 16.90
C GLU A 48 7.14 -2.77 16.32
N ALA A 49 6.60 -1.72 16.92
CA ALA A 49 6.68 -0.36 16.40
C ALA A 49 8.12 0.14 16.19
N GLU A 50 9.00 -0.08 17.16
CA GLU A 50 10.40 0.33 17.07
C GLU A 50 11.12 -0.42 15.95
N ALA A 51 10.96 -1.75 15.89
CA ALA A 51 11.56 -2.59 14.84
C ALA A 51 11.02 -2.24 13.44
N MET A 52 9.70 -1.96 13.30
CA MET A 52 9.13 -1.47 12.04
C MET A 52 9.71 -0.12 11.63
N THR A 53 9.96 0.77 12.60
CA THR A 53 10.53 2.10 12.34
C THR A 53 11.97 1.97 11.83
N GLU A 54 12.80 1.17 12.49
CA GLU A 54 14.18 0.91 12.07
C GLU A 54 14.25 0.25 10.69
N GLU A 55 13.45 -0.80 10.46
CA GLU A 55 13.35 -1.49 9.18
C GLU A 55 12.88 -0.54 8.07
N GLY A 56 11.82 0.24 8.33
CA GLY A 56 11.28 1.21 7.39
C GLY A 56 12.28 2.30 7.03
N TRP A 57 13.05 2.78 7.99
CA TRP A 57 14.16 3.70 7.77
C TRP A 57 15.23 3.10 6.85
N GLY A 58 15.61 1.85 7.09
CA GLY A 58 16.55 1.12 6.23
C GLY A 58 16.02 0.98 4.80
N ILE A 59 14.75 0.56 4.65
CA ILE A 59 14.07 0.38 3.36
C ILE A 59 13.96 1.70 2.59
N SER A 60 13.62 2.80 3.25
CA SER A 60 13.45 4.11 2.60
C SER A 60 14.71 4.63 1.91
N LYS A 61 15.88 4.16 2.33
CA LYS A 61 17.19 4.53 1.76
C LYS A 61 17.60 3.70 0.54
N TRP A 62 16.83 2.70 0.15
CA TRP A 62 17.19 1.86 -0.99
C TRP A 62 17.11 2.63 -2.31
N HIS A 63 16.08 3.46 -2.49
CA HIS A 63 15.91 4.30 -3.66
C HIS A 63 14.89 5.43 -3.40
N PRO A 64 15.00 6.63 -4.03
CA PRO A 64 14.06 7.74 -3.85
C PRO A 64 12.59 7.42 -4.18
N ASN A 65 12.34 6.44 -5.04
CA ASN A 65 10.98 5.99 -5.41
C ASN A 65 10.38 4.99 -4.41
N VAL A 66 11.14 4.54 -3.42
CA VAL A 66 10.64 3.59 -2.42
C VAL A 66 9.66 4.27 -1.48
N VAL A 67 8.54 3.60 -1.27
CA VAL A 67 7.49 3.93 -0.31
C VAL A 67 7.42 2.80 0.71
N VAL A 68 7.59 3.13 1.99
CA VAL A 68 7.55 2.12 3.06
C VAL A 68 6.11 1.71 3.31
N LYS A 69 5.85 0.41 3.28
CA LYS A 69 4.50 -0.13 3.46
C LYS A 69 4.35 -0.72 4.85
N LEU A 70 3.37 -0.24 5.61
CA LEU A 70 3.17 -0.51 7.04
C LEU A 70 1.73 -0.97 7.32
N PRO A 71 1.51 -1.94 8.23
CA PRO A 71 0.17 -2.47 8.52
C PRO A 71 -0.68 -1.49 9.34
N SER A 72 -2.01 -1.60 9.24
CA SER A 72 -3.00 -0.82 10.01
C SER A 72 -3.17 -1.33 11.45
N THR A 73 -2.08 -1.67 12.12
CA THR A 73 -2.05 -2.05 13.54
C THR A 73 -1.65 -0.86 14.41
N THR A 74 -1.83 -0.94 15.73
CA THR A 74 -1.35 0.09 16.66
C THR A 74 0.15 0.34 16.48
N ALA A 75 0.96 -0.72 16.49
CA ALA A 75 2.41 -0.63 16.26
C ALA A 75 2.74 -0.03 14.87
N GLY A 76 1.96 -0.40 13.84
CA GLY A 76 2.11 0.18 12.50
C GLY A 76 1.80 1.68 12.46
N LEU A 77 0.77 2.14 13.16
CA LEU A 77 0.44 3.57 13.26
C LEU A 77 1.51 4.38 14.00
N GLU A 78 2.10 3.83 15.05
CA GLU A 78 3.23 4.44 15.75
C GLU A 78 4.45 4.56 14.84
N ALA A 79 4.79 3.50 14.11
CA ALA A 79 5.87 3.51 13.13
C ALA A 79 5.61 4.50 11.98
N MET A 80 4.36 4.56 11.44
CA MET A 80 3.96 5.55 10.43
C MET A 80 4.19 6.97 10.93
N HIS A 81 3.75 7.28 12.16
CA HIS A 81 3.90 8.60 12.75
C HIS A 81 5.39 8.99 12.89
N SER A 82 6.22 8.06 13.34
CA SER A 82 7.66 8.29 13.49
C SER A 82 8.33 8.56 12.14
N LEU A 83 8.13 7.67 11.17
CA LEU A 83 8.75 7.75 9.85
C LEU A 83 8.26 8.95 9.02
N SER A 84 6.98 9.31 9.14
CA SER A 84 6.41 10.45 8.39
C SER A 84 7.02 11.78 8.82
N LYS A 85 7.37 11.95 10.10
CA LYS A 85 8.07 13.14 10.59
C LYS A 85 9.43 13.34 9.94
N ASP A 86 10.07 12.24 9.56
CA ASP A 86 11.37 12.25 8.87
C ASP A 86 11.22 12.35 7.34
N GLY A 87 10.01 12.59 6.84
CA GLY A 87 9.72 12.77 5.42
C GLY A 87 9.65 11.46 4.61
N VAL A 88 9.61 10.31 5.27
CA VAL A 88 9.45 9.00 4.60
C VAL A 88 8.04 8.90 4.03
N LYS A 89 7.91 8.55 2.74
CA LYS A 89 6.63 8.25 2.13
C LYS A 89 6.12 6.89 2.60
N ILE A 90 4.84 6.83 2.97
CA ILE A 90 4.24 5.66 3.60
C ILE A 90 2.99 5.21 2.84
N ASN A 91 2.86 3.89 2.66
CA ASN A 91 1.65 3.23 2.20
C ASN A 91 1.08 2.39 3.35
N GLN A 92 -0.01 2.85 3.94
CA GLN A 92 -0.76 2.08 4.95
C GLN A 92 -1.41 0.87 4.29
N THR A 93 -1.11 -0.34 4.75
CA THR A 93 -1.68 -1.58 4.23
C THR A 93 -2.53 -2.32 5.27
N LEU A 94 -3.17 -3.42 4.85
CA LEU A 94 -4.08 -4.20 5.69
C LEU A 94 -5.18 -3.29 6.29
N CYS A 95 -5.71 -2.41 5.48
CA CYS A 95 -6.80 -1.52 5.85
C CYS A 95 -8.14 -2.19 5.52
N PHE A 96 -8.97 -2.40 6.55
CA PHE A 96 -10.26 -3.09 6.48
C PHE A 96 -11.43 -2.24 7.00
N SER A 97 -11.17 -1.00 7.44
CA SER A 97 -12.21 -0.10 7.92
C SER A 97 -11.88 1.36 7.66
N LEU A 98 -12.92 2.19 7.58
CA LEU A 98 -12.79 3.63 7.46
C LEU A 98 -12.00 4.23 8.64
N ASN A 99 -12.24 3.74 9.88
CA ASN A 99 -11.49 4.20 11.05
C ASN A 99 -9.98 3.96 10.91
N GLN A 100 -9.57 2.79 10.41
CA GLN A 100 -8.15 2.53 10.16
C GLN A 100 -7.59 3.51 9.12
N ALA A 101 -8.32 3.79 8.03
CA ALA A 101 -7.88 4.74 7.01
C ALA A 101 -7.70 6.16 7.57
N ILE A 102 -8.64 6.63 8.40
CA ILE A 102 -8.55 7.94 9.06
C ILE A 102 -7.33 7.98 10.00
N LEU A 103 -7.14 6.97 10.83
CA LEU A 103 -5.99 6.92 11.76
C LEU A 103 -4.66 6.90 11.02
N GLY A 104 -4.54 6.14 9.93
CA GLY A 104 -3.32 6.12 9.13
C GLY A 104 -3.04 7.45 8.43
N SER A 105 -4.07 8.13 7.95
CA SER A 105 -3.91 9.47 7.37
C SER A 105 -3.41 10.47 8.42
N GLN A 106 -3.92 10.40 9.66
CA GLN A 106 -3.47 11.23 10.77
C GLN A 106 -2.04 10.87 11.22
N ALA A 107 -1.65 9.60 11.10
CA ALA A 107 -0.27 9.16 11.34
C ALA A 107 0.72 9.59 10.23
N GLY A 108 0.23 10.19 9.14
CA GLY A 108 1.05 10.77 8.08
C GLY A 108 1.26 9.86 6.86
N SER A 109 0.40 8.86 6.64
CA SER A 109 0.50 8.03 5.43
C SER A 109 0.23 8.83 4.17
N SER A 110 1.04 8.61 3.13
CA SER A 110 0.86 9.20 1.80
C SER A 110 -0.22 8.46 1.00
N TYR A 111 -0.32 7.15 1.23
CA TYR A 111 -1.29 6.26 0.60
C TYR A 111 -1.97 5.39 1.65
N VAL A 112 -3.25 5.06 1.43
CA VAL A 112 -3.97 4.01 2.14
C VAL A 112 -4.41 2.93 1.17
N SER A 113 -4.16 1.66 1.52
CA SER A 113 -4.49 0.49 0.70
C SER A 113 -5.63 -0.32 1.33
N PRO A 114 -6.90 0.07 1.14
CA PRO A 114 -8.06 -0.74 1.57
C PRO A 114 -8.16 -2.03 0.74
N PHE A 115 -8.46 -3.15 1.44
CA PHE A 115 -8.42 -4.49 0.89
C PHE A 115 -9.79 -4.98 0.42
N ILE A 116 -10.18 -4.66 -0.84
CA ILE A 116 -11.49 -5.00 -1.43
C ILE A 116 -11.73 -6.49 -1.38
N GLY A 117 -10.93 -7.28 -2.09
CA GLY A 117 -11.19 -8.71 -2.25
C GLY A 117 -11.09 -9.52 -0.96
N ARG A 118 -10.37 -9.03 0.07
CA ARG A 118 -10.35 -9.67 1.39
C ARG A 118 -11.65 -9.44 2.16
N LEU A 119 -12.28 -8.27 1.99
CA LEU A 119 -13.62 -8.01 2.55
C LEU A 119 -14.67 -8.86 1.84
N ASP A 120 -14.60 -8.97 0.51
CA ASP A 120 -15.50 -9.84 -0.26
C ASP A 120 -15.40 -11.30 0.21
N ASP A 121 -14.18 -11.79 0.49
CA ASP A 121 -13.95 -13.15 1.03
C ASP A 121 -14.69 -13.38 2.38
N THR A 122 -15.02 -12.31 3.11
CA THR A 122 -15.77 -12.36 4.39
C THR A 122 -17.26 -12.06 4.24
N GLY A 123 -17.75 -11.91 3.01
CA GLY A 123 -19.17 -11.65 2.73
C GLY A 123 -19.58 -10.18 2.82
N HIS A 124 -18.64 -9.25 2.82
CA HIS A 124 -18.90 -7.82 2.75
C HIS A 124 -18.68 -7.30 1.31
N ASP A 125 -19.35 -6.22 0.92
CA ASP A 125 -18.98 -5.49 -0.30
C ASP A 125 -17.73 -4.62 0.00
N GLY A 126 -16.56 -5.10 -0.43
CA GLY A 126 -15.29 -4.36 -0.24
C GLY A 126 -15.26 -3.00 -0.93
N MET A 127 -16.14 -2.79 -1.92
CA MET A 127 -16.26 -1.50 -2.59
C MET A 127 -16.96 -0.44 -1.74
N ASP A 128 -17.79 -0.81 -0.76
CA ASP A 128 -18.35 0.15 0.18
C ASP A 128 -17.25 0.85 0.96
N LEU A 129 -16.24 0.11 1.42
CA LEU A 129 -15.09 0.70 2.10
C LEU A 129 -14.36 1.74 1.23
N ILE A 130 -14.18 1.47 -0.06
CA ILE A 130 -13.54 2.44 -0.97
C ILE A 130 -14.40 3.71 -1.07
N ARG A 131 -15.71 3.57 -1.26
CA ARG A 131 -16.65 4.70 -1.36
C ARG A 131 -16.61 5.56 -0.11
N ASP A 132 -16.69 4.94 1.06
CA ASP A 132 -16.67 5.62 2.36
C ASP A 132 -15.34 6.37 2.59
N ILE A 133 -14.20 5.75 2.30
CA ILE A 133 -12.89 6.40 2.47
C ILE A 133 -12.77 7.60 1.53
N VAL A 134 -13.08 7.44 0.25
CA VAL A 134 -12.99 8.51 -0.75
C VAL A 134 -13.90 9.68 -0.38
N GLU A 135 -15.15 9.40 0.03
CA GLU A 135 -16.12 10.43 0.45
C GLU A 135 -15.59 11.22 1.65
N VAL A 136 -15.17 10.53 2.72
CA VAL A 136 -14.68 11.19 3.95
C VAL A 136 -13.39 11.96 3.67
N PHE A 137 -12.46 11.39 2.92
CA PHE A 137 -11.21 12.07 2.57
C PHE A 137 -11.46 13.34 1.75
N LYS A 138 -12.45 13.32 0.85
CA LYS A 138 -12.88 14.49 0.08
C LYS A 138 -13.52 15.55 0.97
N ILE A 139 -14.46 15.18 1.85
CA ILE A 139 -15.16 16.09 2.77
C ILE A 139 -14.15 16.81 3.68
N HIS A 140 -13.21 16.09 4.23
CA HIS A 140 -12.23 16.61 5.18
C HIS A 140 -10.92 17.09 4.54
N GLN A 141 -10.84 17.09 3.19
CA GLN A 141 -9.66 17.51 2.42
C GLN A 141 -8.37 16.77 2.84
N ILE A 142 -8.51 15.50 3.21
CA ILE A 142 -7.37 14.64 3.56
C ILE A 142 -6.53 14.39 2.32
N LYS A 143 -5.21 14.55 2.42
CA LYS A 143 -4.28 14.47 1.28
C LYS A 143 -3.80 13.05 0.97
N THR A 144 -4.03 12.11 1.87
CA THR A 144 -3.69 10.70 1.66
C THR A 144 -4.47 10.15 0.46
N GLU A 145 -3.77 9.56 -0.51
CA GLU A 145 -4.40 8.97 -1.70
C GLU A 145 -4.91 7.56 -1.42
N VAL A 146 -6.07 7.24 -1.98
CA VAL A 146 -6.70 5.92 -1.85
C VAL A 146 -6.17 5.00 -2.95
N LEU A 147 -5.47 3.94 -2.54
CA LEU A 147 -4.91 2.90 -3.40
C LEU A 147 -5.75 1.63 -3.25
N ALA A 148 -6.70 1.40 -4.15
CA ALA A 148 -7.54 0.21 -4.15
C ALA A 148 -6.67 -1.06 -4.26
N ALA A 149 -6.75 -1.92 -3.24
CA ALA A 149 -5.90 -3.11 -3.11
C ALA A 149 -6.70 -4.41 -3.00
N SER A 150 -6.00 -5.54 -3.10
CA SER A 150 -6.64 -6.86 -3.13
C SER A 150 -7.65 -7.00 -4.27
N ILE A 151 -7.34 -6.45 -5.43
CA ILE A 151 -8.16 -6.54 -6.65
C ILE A 151 -8.26 -8.00 -7.12
N ARG A 152 -9.48 -8.45 -7.41
CA ARG A 152 -9.78 -9.83 -7.81
C ARG A 152 -10.36 -9.95 -9.23
N SER A 153 -10.82 -8.84 -9.82
CA SER A 153 -11.45 -8.83 -11.14
C SER A 153 -11.26 -7.48 -11.84
N PRO A 154 -11.38 -7.42 -13.19
CA PRO A 154 -11.42 -6.15 -13.92
C PRO A 154 -12.56 -5.23 -13.45
N LEU A 155 -13.67 -5.80 -12.98
CA LEU A 155 -14.80 -5.03 -12.45
C LEU A 155 -14.39 -4.21 -11.21
N HIS A 156 -13.57 -4.75 -10.30
CA HIS A 156 -13.04 -3.99 -9.16
C HIS A 156 -12.27 -2.75 -9.62
N CYS A 157 -11.50 -2.84 -10.69
CA CYS A 157 -10.76 -1.68 -11.23
C CYS A 157 -11.72 -0.57 -11.69
N VAL A 158 -12.77 -0.96 -12.43
CA VAL A 158 -13.79 -0.01 -12.92
C VAL A 158 -14.55 0.62 -11.75
N MET A 159 -14.94 -0.19 -10.77
CA MET A 159 -15.70 0.29 -9.61
C MET A 159 -14.84 1.19 -8.71
N ALA A 160 -13.57 0.87 -8.49
CA ALA A 160 -12.64 1.69 -7.72
C ALA A 160 -12.42 3.05 -8.41
N ALA A 161 -12.24 3.07 -9.73
CA ALA A 161 -12.11 4.31 -10.50
C ALA A 161 -13.38 5.17 -10.41
N LYS A 162 -14.57 4.55 -10.55
CA LYS A 162 -15.86 5.25 -10.41
C LYS A 162 -16.10 5.80 -9.00
N ALA A 163 -15.62 5.09 -7.97
CA ALA A 163 -15.69 5.56 -6.59
C ALA A 163 -14.72 6.72 -6.30
N GLY A 164 -13.74 6.97 -7.19
CA GLY A 164 -12.77 8.06 -7.05
C GLY A 164 -11.47 7.67 -6.36
N ALA A 165 -11.15 6.37 -6.27
CA ALA A 165 -9.81 5.95 -5.86
C ALA A 165 -8.76 6.45 -6.87
N GLN A 166 -7.68 7.04 -6.38
CA GLN A 166 -6.64 7.62 -7.23
C GLN A 166 -5.76 6.56 -7.87
N ILE A 167 -5.60 5.42 -7.20
CA ILE A 167 -4.67 4.36 -7.59
C ILE A 167 -5.36 3.01 -7.42
N ALA A 168 -4.97 2.03 -8.24
CA ALA A 168 -5.32 0.62 -8.04
C ALA A 168 -4.07 -0.25 -8.22
N THR A 169 -3.79 -1.15 -7.27
CA THR A 169 -2.77 -2.17 -7.45
C THR A 169 -3.42 -3.45 -7.98
N ILE A 170 -3.03 -3.81 -9.19
CA ILE A 170 -3.72 -4.83 -10.00
C ILE A 170 -2.77 -6.01 -10.19
N PRO A 171 -3.14 -7.24 -9.78
CA PRO A 171 -2.36 -8.43 -10.09
C PRO A 171 -2.20 -8.61 -11.61
N TYR A 172 -1.01 -9.03 -12.05
CA TYR A 172 -0.69 -9.21 -13.47
C TYR A 172 -1.75 -10.02 -14.24
N LYS A 173 -2.23 -11.13 -13.66
CA LYS A 173 -3.28 -11.97 -14.25
C LYS A 173 -4.61 -11.24 -14.50
N ILE A 174 -4.92 -10.20 -13.71
CA ILE A 174 -6.13 -9.40 -13.88
C ILE A 174 -5.91 -8.29 -14.90
N LEU A 175 -4.68 -7.78 -14.99
CA LEU A 175 -4.31 -6.75 -15.97
C LEU A 175 -4.31 -7.29 -17.40
N CYS A 176 -3.99 -8.56 -17.59
CA CYS A 176 -3.88 -9.21 -18.91
C CYS A 176 -5.13 -9.99 -19.34
N GLY A 177 -6.13 -10.16 -18.50
CA GLY A 177 -7.41 -10.83 -18.78
C GLY A 177 -8.51 -9.85 -19.05
#